data_f69c38ede96a77e96ad228c8f48426e3
#
_entry.id   f69c38ede96a77e96ad228c8f48426e3
#
_cell.length_a   1.000
_cell.length_b   1.000
_cell.length_c   1.000
_cell.angle_alpha   90.00
_cell.angle_beta   90.00
_cell.angle_gamma   90.00
#
_symmetry.space_group_name_H-M   'P 1'
#
loop_
_entity.id
_entity.type
_entity.pdbx_description
1 polymer ?
#
loop_
_entity_poly.entity_id
_entity_poly.type
_entity_poly.pdbx_seq_one_letter_code
_entity_poly.pdbx_strand_id
1 'polypeptide(L)'
;MNNNSIHPMQSLEWGEFRQKTGLKVIREKGFQLTIHKIPHTPWTVGYLPKSPMPTKEMVVKLREIGKKEKCIFIQLEPNVKQMANGKWQMANLGIRPSFHPLFTKYTFILDLTKSEEDLLKSMHPKTRYNIKIAQKHNVEIIEDNSDKAFEEYLKLTKETTKRQNFYAHTENYHKLMWNTLKTQ
;
A
#
# COMPACT_ATOMS: atom_id res chain seq x y z
N MET A 1 1.46 3.07 -22.27
CA MET A 1 1.29 3.88 -21.05
C MET A 1 2.55 3.72 -20.21
N ASN A 2 3.44 4.70 -20.27
CA ASN A 2 4.64 4.75 -19.40
C ASN A 2 4.20 5.18 -18.00
N ASN A 3 3.82 4.21 -17.16
CA ASN A 3 3.56 4.47 -15.76
C ASN A 3 4.89 4.54 -14.99
N ASN A 4 5.61 5.64 -15.15
CA ASN A 4 6.74 6.01 -14.28
C ASN A 4 6.28 6.68 -12.97
N SER A 5 5.00 6.61 -12.63
CA SER A 5 4.55 7.11 -11.32
C SER A 5 5.01 6.17 -10.22
N ILE A 6 5.84 6.67 -9.33
CA ILE A 6 6.26 5.97 -8.12
C ILE A 6 5.01 5.70 -7.28
N HIS A 7 4.82 4.45 -6.85
CA HIS A 7 3.69 4.13 -5.97
C HIS A 7 3.83 4.92 -4.65
N PRO A 8 2.75 5.48 -4.07
CA PRO A 8 2.82 6.27 -2.83
C PRO A 8 3.64 5.60 -1.71
N MET A 9 3.56 4.28 -1.53
CA MET A 9 4.37 3.56 -0.55
C MET A 9 5.87 3.49 -0.86
N GLN A 10 6.28 3.97 -2.02
CA GLN A 10 7.68 4.10 -2.42
C GLN A 10 8.13 5.57 -2.48
N SER A 11 7.25 6.52 -2.13
CA SER A 11 7.58 7.95 -2.08
C SER A 11 8.45 8.30 -0.88
N LEU A 12 9.12 9.45 -0.94
CA LEU A 12 9.94 9.97 0.15
C LEU A 12 9.10 10.22 1.40
N GLU A 13 7.94 10.84 1.22
CA GLU A 13 7.00 11.25 2.27
C GLU A 13 6.48 10.02 3.04
N TRP A 14 6.16 8.95 2.32
CA TRP A 14 5.79 7.69 2.95
C TRP A 14 6.94 7.14 3.80
N GLY A 15 8.18 7.18 3.29
CA GLY A 15 9.35 6.77 4.05
C GLY A 15 9.56 7.61 5.30
N GLU A 16 9.38 8.93 5.23
CA GLU A 16 9.46 9.84 6.39
C GLU A 16 8.37 9.54 7.41
N PHE A 17 7.13 9.34 6.95
CA PHE A 17 6.05 8.89 7.82
C PHE A 17 6.44 7.58 8.54
N ARG A 18 6.97 6.59 7.83
CA ARG A 18 7.38 5.31 8.43
C ARG A 18 8.53 5.48 9.43
N GLN A 19 9.48 6.38 9.19
CA GLN A 19 10.53 6.73 10.15
C GLN A 19 9.93 7.35 11.42
N LYS A 20 8.99 8.27 11.29
CA LYS A 20 8.27 8.87 12.43
C LYS A 20 7.47 7.84 13.24
N THR A 21 7.07 6.71 12.64
CA THR A 21 6.47 5.58 13.39
C THR A 21 7.50 4.71 14.13
N GLY A 22 8.78 5.09 14.13
CA GLY A 22 9.87 4.36 14.80
C GLY A 22 10.49 3.23 13.98
N LEU A 23 10.13 3.09 12.71
CA LEU A 23 10.73 2.10 11.83
C LEU A 23 12.00 2.62 11.17
N LYS A 24 12.98 1.73 11.00
CA LYS A 24 14.12 2.02 10.15
C LYS A 24 13.71 1.91 8.70
N VAL A 25 13.92 2.97 7.92
CA VAL A 25 13.71 3.02 6.47
C VAL A 25 15.06 3.05 5.77
N ILE A 26 15.26 2.17 4.81
CA ILE A 26 16.43 2.12 3.95
C ILE A 26 16.00 2.48 2.54
N ARG A 27 16.65 3.49 1.97
CA ARG A 27 16.42 3.96 0.60
C ARG A 27 17.63 3.63 -0.26
N GLU A 28 17.37 3.06 -1.41
CA GLU A 28 18.33 2.75 -2.45
C GLU A 28 17.82 3.29 -3.79
N LYS A 29 18.68 3.31 -4.80
CA LYS A 29 18.26 3.73 -6.13
C LYS A 29 17.11 2.85 -6.64
N GLY A 30 15.93 3.42 -6.75
CA GLY A 30 14.74 2.77 -7.32
C GLY A 30 13.86 2.02 -6.34
N PHE A 31 14.18 1.95 -5.03
CA PHE A 31 13.29 1.36 -4.02
C PHE A 31 13.57 1.85 -2.61
N GLN A 32 12.57 1.72 -1.75
CA GLN A 32 12.73 1.86 -0.29
C GLN A 32 12.04 0.72 0.43
N LEU A 33 12.64 0.29 1.55
CA LEU A 33 12.08 -0.76 2.40
C LEU A 33 12.12 -0.36 3.87
N THR A 34 11.27 -0.98 4.67
CA THR A 34 11.22 -0.83 6.12
C THR A 34 11.82 -2.06 6.80
N ILE A 35 12.51 -1.83 7.91
CA ILE A 35 13.07 -2.90 8.75
C ILE A 35 12.28 -2.94 10.06
N HIS A 36 11.75 -4.10 10.37
CA HIS A 36 10.91 -4.37 11.54
C HIS A 36 11.65 -5.27 12.51
N LYS A 37 11.79 -4.85 13.76
CA LYS A 37 12.37 -5.68 14.83
C LYS A 37 11.42 -6.81 15.21
N ILE A 38 11.97 -7.99 15.43
CA ILE A 38 11.22 -9.10 16.04
C ILE A 38 11.40 -8.97 17.55
N PRO A 39 10.28 -8.78 18.32
CA PRO A 39 10.36 -8.60 19.77
C PRO A 39 11.18 -9.70 20.46
N HIS A 40 11.97 -9.30 21.44
CA HIS A 40 12.80 -10.20 22.27
C HIS A 40 13.86 -11.01 21.50
N THR A 41 14.22 -10.57 20.27
CA THR A 41 15.28 -11.22 19.47
C THR A 41 16.24 -10.18 18.88
N PRO A 42 17.46 -10.60 18.47
CA PRO A 42 18.36 -9.73 17.72
C PRO A 42 18.01 -9.64 16.22
N TRP A 43 16.94 -10.29 15.79
CA TRP A 43 16.55 -10.43 14.38
C TRP A 43 15.55 -9.40 13.94
N THR A 44 15.48 -9.23 12.62
CA THR A 44 14.54 -8.31 11.97
C THR A 44 13.85 -8.98 10.80
N VAL A 45 12.83 -8.30 10.26
CA VAL A 45 12.19 -8.61 8.99
C VAL A 45 12.23 -7.36 8.11
N GLY A 46 12.66 -7.52 6.87
CA GLY A 46 12.57 -6.46 5.87
C GLY A 46 11.23 -6.51 5.13
N TYR A 47 10.66 -5.35 4.84
CA TYR A 47 9.44 -5.24 4.04
C TYR A 47 9.57 -4.22 2.94
N LEU A 48 9.35 -4.66 1.70
CA LEU A 48 9.45 -3.86 0.48
C LEU A 48 8.11 -3.87 -0.26
N PRO A 49 7.20 -2.93 0.11
CA PRO A 49 5.88 -2.82 -0.50
C PRO A 49 5.93 -2.17 -1.87
N LYS A 50 5.10 -2.63 -2.80
CA LYS A 50 4.80 -1.93 -4.07
C LYS A 50 6.02 -1.45 -4.85
N SER A 51 7.11 -2.23 -4.79
CA SER A 51 8.33 -1.95 -5.53
C SER A 51 8.14 -2.13 -7.06
N PRO A 52 9.06 -1.61 -7.89
CA PRO A 52 9.17 -2.06 -9.27
C PRO A 52 9.50 -3.57 -9.34
N MET A 53 9.47 -4.12 -10.56
CA MET A 53 9.89 -5.50 -10.77
C MET A 53 11.34 -5.70 -10.33
N PRO A 54 11.64 -6.68 -9.47
CA PRO A 54 13.00 -6.90 -8.99
C PRO A 54 13.96 -7.28 -10.13
N THR A 55 15.11 -6.61 -10.16
CA THR A 55 16.24 -6.96 -11.02
C THR A 55 17.27 -7.78 -10.25
N LYS A 56 18.25 -8.36 -10.95
CA LYS A 56 19.37 -9.08 -10.31
C LYS A 56 20.15 -8.19 -9.34
N GLU A 57 20.44 -6.96 -9.77
CA GLU A 57 21.17 -5.95 -8.97
C GLU A 57 20.39 -5.59 -7.70
N MET A 58 19.10 -5.39 -7.84
CA MET A 58 18.20 -5.12 -6.70
C MET A 58 18.22 -6.27 -5.69
N VAL A 59 18.16 -7.53 -6.17
CA VAL A 59 18.19 -8.71 -5.30
C VAL A 59 19.52 -8.84 -4.58
N VAL A 60 20.66 -8.59 -5.27
CA VAL A 60 21.99 -8.56 -4.63
C VAL A 60 22.00 -7.53 -3.50
N LYS A 61 21.52 -6.31 -3.78
CA LYS A 61 21.46 -5.23 -2.78
C LYS A 61 20.55 -5.58 -1.59
N LEU A 62 19.40 -6.18 -1.84
CA LEU A 62 18.50 -6.63 -0.78
C LEU A 62 19.15 -7.70 0.10
N ARG A 63 19.95 -8.60 -0.46
CA ARG A 63 20.70 -9.59 0.32
C ARG A 63 21.78 -8.96 1.22
N GLU A 64 22.49 -7.95 0.70
CA GLU A 64 23.47 -7.17 1.50
C GLU A 64 22.76 -6.47 2.66
N ILE A 65 21.64 -5.78 2.40
CA ILE A 65 20.83 -5.14 3.42
C ILE A 65 20.34 -6.18 4.43
N GLY A 66 19.80 -7.30 3.96
CA GLY A 66 19.31 -8.37 4.84
C GLY A 66 20.37 -8.89 5.80
N LYS A 67 21.60 -9.10 5.34
CA LYS A 67 22.73 -9.50 6.18
C LYS A 67 23.10 -8.41 7.20
N LYS A 68 23.25 -7.16 6.73
CA LYS A 68 23.59 -6.00 7.59
C LYS A 68 22.56 -5.76 8.68
N GLU A 69 21.29 -5.86 8.36
CA GLU A 69 20.17 -5.60 9.27
C GLU A 69 19.69 -6.85 10.03
N LYS A 70 20.40 -7.98 9.89
CA LYS A 70 20.05 -9.27 10.53
C LYS A 70 18.61 -9.71 10.20
N CYS A 71 18.17 -9.50 8.94
CA CYS A 71 16.85 -9.94 8.50
C CYS A 71 16.81 -11.47 8.35
N ILE A 72 15.81 -12.11 8.95
CA ILE A 72 15.53 -13.54 8.70
C ILE A 72 14.96 -13.74 7.29
N PHE A 73 14.23 -12.75 6.78
CA PHE A 73 13.82 -12.62 5.38
C PHE A 73 13.49 -11.17 5.04
N ILE A 74 13.39 -10.89 3.74
CA ILE A 74 12.82 -9.65 3.22
C ILE A 74 11.62 -10.04 2.36
N GLN A 75 10.42 -9.58 2.73
CA GLN A 75 9.21 -9.77 1.93
C GLN A 75 9.11 -8.67 0.87
N LEU A 76 8.96 -9.09 -0.39
CA LEU A 76 8.75 -8.20 -1.52
C LEU A 76 7.31 -8.34 -2.01
N GLU A 77 6.66 -7.22 -2.27
CA GLU A 77 5.36 -7.16 -2.91
C GLU A 77 5.38 -6.18 -4.09
N PRO A 78 5.92 -6.62 -5.25
CA PRO A 78 6.07 -5.75 -6.41
C PRO A 78 4.71 -5.24 -6.94
N ASN A 79 4.69 -4.00 -7.40
CA ASN A 79 3.52 -3.39 -8.04
C ASN A 79 3.52 -3.68 -9.55
N VAL A 80 3.37 -4.94 -9.90
CA VAL A 80 3.43 -5.41 -11.28
C VAL A 80 2.18 -6.19 -11.65
N LYS A 81 1.71 -6.04 -12.89
CA LYS A 81 0.63 -6.87 -13.41
C LYS A 81 1.15 -8.30 -13.59
N GLN A 82 0.43 -9.27 -13.07
CA GLN A 82 0.75 -10.68 -13.33
C GLN A 82 0.52 -10.96 -14.81
N MET A 83 1.51 -11.56 -15.48
CA MET A 83 1.30 -12.02 -16.84
C MET A 83 0.36 -13.23 -16.87
N ALA A 84 -0.50 -13.29 -17.89
CA ALA A 84 -1.58 -14.29 -18.03
C ALA A 84 -1.11 -15.76 -18.01
N ASN A 85 0.18 -16.02 -18.25
CA ASN A 85 0.77 -17.36 -18.30
C ASN A 85 1.30 -17.88 -16.95
N GLY A 86 1.07 -17.16 -15.85
CA GLY A 86 1.31 -17.64 -14.48
C GLY A 86 2.75 -18.01 -14.12
N LYS A 87 3.69 -17.88 -15.03
CA LYS A 87 5.10 -18.21 -14.75
C LYS A 87 5.72 -17.13 -13.87
N TRP A 88 6.24 -17.56 -12.73
CA TRP A 88 6.99 -16.72 -11.80
C TRP A 88 8.31 -16.30 -12.45
N GLN A 89 8.35 -15.09 -13.01
CA GLN A 89 9.56 -14.53 -13.62
C GLN A 89 10.71 -14.32 -12.62
N MET A 90 10.41 -14.37 -11.32
CA MET A 90 11.38 -14.14 -10.25
C MET A 90 12.08 -15.40 -9.72
N ALA A 91 11.71 -16.59 -10.19
CA ALA A 91 12.33 -17.84 -9.73
C ALA A 91 13.85 -17.87 -10.01
N ASN A 92 14.27 -17.33 -11.16
CA ASN A 92 15.70 -17.25 -11.55
C ASN A 92 16.51 -16.25 -10.70
N LEU A 93 15.86 -15.45 -9.85
CA LEU A 93 16.48 -14.50 -8.93
C LEU A 93 16.71 -15.10 -7.54
N GLY A 94 16.29 -16.36 -7.32
CA GLY A 94 16.37 -17.00 -6.01
C GLY A 94 15.37 -16.41 -5.00
N ILE A 95 14.25 -15.89 -5.50
CA ILE A 95 13.13 -15.40 -4.70
C ILE A 95 12.10 -16.53 -4.59
N ARG A 96 11.54 -16.74 -3.41
CA ARG A 96 10.52 -17.75 -3.15
C ARG A 96 9.15 -17.09 -2.98
N PRO A 97 8.05 -17.72 -3.41
CA PRO A 97 6.70 -17.26 -3.13
C PRO A 97 6.46 -17.10 -1.63
N SER A 98 5.79 -16.00 -1.23
CA SER A 98 5.31 -15.83 0.15
C SER A 98 3.95 -16.49 0.33
N PHE A 99 3.75 -17.17 1.46
CA PHE A 99 2.45 -17.76 1.83
C PHE A 99 1.50 -16.72 2.46
N HIS A 100 2.02 -15.57 2.89
CA HIS A 100 1.27 -14.52 3.58
C HIS A 100 1.49 -13.16 2.91
N PRO A 101 0.82 -12.87 1.77
CA PRO A 101 0.85 -11.53 1.19
C PRO A 101 0.15 -10.56 2.15
N LEU A 102 0.70 -9.35 2.31
CA LEU A 102 0.08 -8.29 3.11
C LEU A 102 -0.95 -7.48 2.30
N PHE A 103 -0.80 -7.46 0.98
CA PHE A 103 -1.78 -6.86 0.08
C PHE A 103 -2.64 -7.92 -0.60
N THR A 104 -3.85 -7.51 -0.98
CA THR A 104 -4.75 -8.34 -1.78
C THR A 104 -4.09 -8.71 -3.11
N LYS A 105 -4.23 -9.96 -3.50
CA LYS A 105 -3.68 -10.50 -4.76
C LYS A 105 -4.29 -9.82 -6.00
N TYR A 106 -5.54 -9.38 -5.89
CA TYR A 106 -6.29 -8.77 -6.97
C TYR A 106 -6.72 -7.36 -6.58
N THR A 107 -6.73 -6.45 -7.56
CA THR A 107 -7.26 -5.09 -7.41
C THR A 107 -7.96 -4.68 -8.70
N PHE A 108 -8.82 -3.67 -8.61
CA PHE A 108 -9.41 -3.04 -9.77
C PHE A 108 -8.58 -1.81 -10.16
N ILE A 109 -8.39 -1.63 -11.45
CA ILE A 109 -7.75 -0.43 -12.01
C ILE A 109 -8.80 0.22 -12.91
N LEU A 110 -9.15 1.47 -12.60
CA LEU A 110 -10.02 2.30 -13.41
C LEU A 110 -9.17 3.23 -14.27
N ASP A 111 -9.45 3.26 -15.56
CA ASP A 111 -8.84 4.21 -16.49
C ASP A 111 -9.69 5.49 -16.52
N LEU A 112 -9.26 6.47 -15.73
CA LEU A 112 -9.98 7.74 -15.57
C LEU A 112 -9.87 8.68 -16.80
N THR A 113 -9.21 8.28 -17.88
CA THR A 113 -9.20 9.02 -19.15
C THR A 113 -10.45 8.77 -19.98
N LYS A 114 -11.26 7.77 -19.60
CA LYS A 114 -12.53 7.44 -20.25
C LYS A 114 -13.65 8.36 -19.77
N SER A 115 -14.70 8.48 -20.57
CA SER A 115 -15.92 9.17 -20.18
C SER A 115 -16.62 8.45 -19.00
N GLU A 116 -17.38 9.18 -18.20
CA GLU A 116 -18.19 8.58 -17.13
C GLU A 116 -19.16 7.54 -17.69
N GLU A 117 -19.74 7.78 -18.86
CA GLU A 117 -20.63 6.84 -19.52
C GLU A 117 -19.94 5.50 -19.84
N ASP A 118 -18.71 5.55 -20.38
CA ASP A 118 -17.93 4.36 -20.68
C ASP A 118 -17.49 3.64 -19.41
N LEU A 119 -17.12 4.39 -18.37
CA LEU A 119 -16.82 3.81 -17.06
C LEU A 119 -18.04 3.09 -16.49
N LEU A 120 -19.21 3.71 -16.48
CA LEU A 120 -20.46 3.11 -16.03
C LEU A 120 -20.82 1.86 -16.85
N LYS A 121 -20.71 1.91 -18.18
CA LYS A 121 -20.93 0.76 -19.06
C LYS A 121 -20.04 -0.43 -18.71
N SER A 122 -18.78 -0.16 -18.33
CA SER A 122 -17.81 -1.20 -17.97
C SER A 122 -18.05 -1.85 -16.60
N MET A 123 -18.85 -1.23 -15.73
CA MET A 123 -19.13 -1.71 -14.39
C MET A 123 -20.17 -2.85 -14.38
N HIS A 124 -20.06 -3.72 -13.38
CA HIS A 124 -21.08 -4.75 -13.16
C HIS A 124 -22.49 -4.13 -12.96
N PRO A 125 -23.59 -4.74 -13.47
CA PRO A 125 -24.96 -4.19 -13.34
C PRO A 125 -25.35 -3.80 -11.91
N LYS A 126 -24.97 -4.62 -10.91
CA LYS A 126 -25.23 -4.32 -9.50
C LYS A 126 -24.54 -3.05 -9.02
N THR A 127 -23.31 -2.76 -9.51
CA THR A 127 -22.59 -1.51 -9.18
C THR A 127 -23.33 -0.31 -9.74
N ARG A 128 -23.76 -0.36 -11.01
CA ARG A 128 -24.56 0.70 -11.62
C ARG A 128 -25.88 0.95 -10.89
N TYR A 129 -26.54 -0.14 -10.48
CA TYR A 129 -27.76 -0.05 -9.67
C TYR A 129 -27.51 0.65 -8.34
N ASN A 130 -26.45 0.27 -7.62
CA ASN A 130 -26.12 0.88 -6.32
C ASN A 130 -25.74 2.35 -6.45
N ILE A 131 -25.07 2.76 -7.53
CA ILE A 131 -24.79 4.19 -7.82
C ILE A 131 -26.11 4.96 -7.94
N LYS A 132 -27.09 4.42 -8.71
CA LYS A 132 -28.41 5.05 -8.85
C LYS A 132 -29.17 5.12 -7.52
N ILE A 133 -29.05 4.11 -6.66
CA ILE A 133 -29.63 4.15 -5.31
C ILE A 133 -29.02 5.26 -4.48
N ALA A 134 -27.67 5.40 -4.48
CA ALA A 134 -26.98 6.48 -3.76
C ALA A 134 -27.47 7.86 -4.26
N GLN A 135 -27.54 8.05 -5.56
CA GLN A 135 -28.07 9.30 -6.16
C GLN A 135 -29.52 9.57 -5.73
N LYS A 136 -30.40 8.55 -5.73
CA LYS A 136 -31.80 8.68 -5.28
C LYS A 136 -31.89 9.08 -3.80
N HIS A 137 -30.93 8.70 -2.98
CA HIS A 137 -30.86 9.05 -1.56
C HIS A 137 -30.05 10.33 -1.31
N ASN A 138 -29.76 11.12 -2.36
CA ASN A 138 -28.99 12.38 -2.28
C ASN A 138 -27.66 12.22 -1.54
N VAL A 139 -26.96 11.11 -1.78
CA VAL A 139 -25.60 10.94 -1.24
C VAL A 139 -24.66 11.86 -2.02
N GLU A 140 -24.09 12.81 -1.31
CA GLU A 140 -23.09 13.73 -1.86
C GLU A 140 -21.69 13.26 -1.52
N ILE A 141 -20.77 13.44 -2.47
CA ILE A 141 -19.34 13.16 -2.30
C ILE A 141 -18.62 14.49 -2.38
N ILE A 142 -17.95 14.88 -1.30
CA ILE A 142 -17.16 16.10 -1.22
C ILE A 142 -15.70 15.75 -0.95
N GLU A 143 -14.80 16.55 -1.52
CA GLU A 143 -13.39 16.54 -1.16
C GLU A 143 -13.16 17.54 -0.03
N ASP A 144 -12.73 17.07 1.13
CA ASP A 144 -12.48 17.91 2.30
C ASP A 144 -11.19 17.49 2.99
N ASN A 145 -10.17 18.35 2.92
CA ASN A 145 -8.85 18.17 3.52
C ASN A 145 -8.71 18.97 4.84
N SER A 146 -9.82 19.37 5.47
CA SER A 146 -9.82 20.07 6.75
C SER A 146 -9.49 19.15 7.92
N ASP A 147 -8.97 19.72 9.00
CA ASP A 147 -8.76 18.98 10.24
C ASP A 147 -10.09 18.52 10.85
N LYS A 148 -11.19 19.26 10.61
CA LYS A 148 -12.55 18.86 11.02
C LYS A 148 -13.00 17.57 10.31
N ALA A 149 -12.79 17.47 9.00
CA ALA A 149 -13.08 16.24 8.25
C ALA A 149 -12.23 15.07 8.74
N PHE A 150 -10.97 15.32 9.09
CA PHE A 150 -10.10 14.31 9.67
C PHE A 150 -10.56 13.84 11.06
N GLU A 151 -11.04 14.73 11.91
CA GLU A 151 -11.63 14.36 13.21
C GLU A 151 -12.88 13.47 13.04
N GLU A 152 -13.75 13.80 12.08
CA GLU A 152 -14.90 12.95 11.76
C GLU A 152 -14.48 11.56 11.23
N TYR A 153 -13.44 11.49 10.39
CA TYR A 153 -12.84 10.24 9.98
C TYR A 153 -12.37 9.38 11.17
N LEU A 154 -11.69 9.99 12.16
CA LEU A 154 -11.24 9.28 13.36
C LEU A 154 -12.40 8.73 14.17
N LYS A 155 -13.47 9.52 14.33
CA LYS A 155 -14.70 9.12 15.02
C LYS A 155 -15.36 7.92 14.32
N LEU A 156 -15.58 8.01 13.00
CA LEU A 156 -16.17 6.93 12.20
C LEU A 156 -15.31 5.65 12.20
N THR A 157 -13.99 5.81 12.18
CA THR A 157 -13.06 4.68 12.32
C THR A 157 -13.23 3.98 13.65
N LYS A 158 -13.31 4.73 14.76
CA LYS A 158 -13.51 4.19 16.10
C LYS A 158 -14.88 3.48 16.23
N GLU A 159 -15.93 4.06 15.70
CA GLU A 159 -17.25 3.45 15.69
C GLU A 159 -17.26 2.14 14.88
N THR A 160 -16.63 2.14 13.72
CA THR A 160 -16.56 0.97 12.83
C THR A 160 -15.75 -0.16 13.44
N THR A 161 -14.59 0.12 14.02
CA THR A 161 -13.77 -0.89 14.70
C THR A 161 -14.50 -1.51 15.89
N LYS A 162 -15.21 -0.69 16.69
CA LYS A 162 -16.04 -1.17 17.80
C LYS A 162 -17.21 -2.05 17.31
N ARG A 163 -17.92 -1.61 16.27
CA ARG A 163 -19.09 -2.32 15.74
C ARG A 163 -18.71 -3.67 15.11
N GLN A 164 -17.57 -3.73 14.41
CA GLN A 164 -17.14 -4.91 13.67
C GLN A 164 -16.10 -5.75 14.43
N ASN A 165 -15.72 -5.33 15.64
CA ASN A 165 -14.79 -6.02 16.52
C ASN A 165 -13.46 -6.43 15.85
N PHE A 166 -12.78 -5.46 15.21
CA PHE A 166 -11.46 -5.67 14.64
C PHE A 166 -10.45 -4.60 15.10
N TYR A 167 -9.17 -4.90 14.99
CA TYR A 167 -8.10 -3.97 15.34
C TYR A 167 -7.67 -3.13 14.13
N ALA A 168 -7.71 -1.82 14.28
CA ALA A 168 -7.13 -0.87 13.35
C ALA A 168 -5.85 -0.24 13.95
N HIS A 169 -5.17 0.57 13.15
CA HIS A 169 -4.10 1.44 13.68
C HIS A 169 -4.63 2.39 14.76
N THR A 170 -3.75 2.78 15.67
CA THR A 170 -4.10 3.73 16.73
C THR A 170 -4.43 5.11 16.17
N GLU A 171 -5.19 5.90 16.93
CA GLU A 171 -5.49 7.29 16.58
C GLU A 171 -4.20 8.10 16.34
N ASN A 172 -3.17 7.91 17.18
CA ASN A 172 -1.88 8.56 17.02
C ASN A 172 -1.20 8.21 15.70
N TYR A 173 -1.33 6.97 15.24
CA TYR A 173 -0.80 6.57 13.93
C TYR A 173 -1.51 7.33 12.78
N HIS A 174 -2.84 7.45 12.85
CA HIS A 174 -3.61 8.20 11.85
C HIS A 174 -3.28 9.70 11.88
N LYS A 175 -3.15 10.30 13.07
CA LYS A 175 -2.74 11.70 13.23
C LYS A 175 -1.35 11.96 12.66
N LEU A 176 -0.40 11.06 12.94
CA LEU A 176 0.95 11.16 12.41
C LEU A 176 0.99 11.03 10.88
N MET A 177 0.21 10.11 10.32
CA MET A 177 0.05 9.93 8.88
C MET A 177 -0.54 11.18 8.23
N TRP A 178 -1.66 11.69 8.78
CA TRP A 178 -2.31 12.91 8.32
C TRP A 178 -1.34 14.09 8.29
N ASN A 179 -0.69 14.37 9.43
CA ASN A 179 0.25 15.50 9.55
C ASN A 179 1.50 15.38 8.67
N THR A 180 1.86 14.17 8.25
CA THR A 180 3.04 13.97 7.39
C THR A 180 2.67 14.01 5.91
N LEU A 181 1.45 13.59 5.54
CA LEU A 181 1.09 13.36 4.14
C LEU A 181 0.05 14.34 3.58
N LYS A 182 -0.68 15.11 4.42
CA LYS A 182 -1.77 15.97 3.94
C LYS A 182 -1.34 17.14 3.04
N THR A 183 -0.07 17.51 3.05
CA THR A 183 0.49 18.62 2.27
C THR A 183 1.07 18.19 0.93
N GLN A 184 0.87 16.95 0.52
CA GLN A 184 1.42 16.35 -0.70
C GLN A 184 0.46 16.42 -1.88
#